data_ede21b783be0c771fb289a8674a46af6
#
_entry.id   ede21b783be0c771fb289a8674a46af6
#
_cell.length_a   1.000
_cell.length_b   1.000
_cell.length_c   1.000
_cell.angle_alpha   90.00
_cell.angle_beta   90.00
_cell.angle_gamma   90.00
#
_symmetry.space_group_name_H-M   'P 1'
#
loop_
_entity.id
_entity.type
_entity.pdbx_description
1 polymer ?
#
loop_
_entity_poly.entity_id
_entity_poly.type
_entity_poly.pdbx_seq_one_letter_code
_entity_poly.pdbx_strand_id
1 'polypeptide(L)'
;MSNTLNLDTFKTKFTQDWWNKLEPFFKTQEAFNIYSFLKEKSKKGATILPESNKTYEAFRLCSLKDLKIVAILMEPYSTMLGKVPIADGLALSCSNTNKLQPSLDFFWKSLQNQFEDITDFTPNLDWIAEQGVLLLNASLTVNKNQIGSHLDVEGKNLWEPFMKYLFSEALFNNTGLIYILCGKDAQKLEKYISPLGNYILKTQHPSFAARNQNDDWNADE
;
A
#
# COMPACT_ATOMS: atom_id res chain seq x y z
N MET A 1 31.98 4.45 7.18
CA MET A 1 31.35 3.35 6.44
C MET A 1 30.26 3.98 5.60
N SER A 2 30.19 3.73 4.29
CA SER A 2 29.17 4.34 3.43
C SER A 2 27.80 3.85 3.84
N ASN A 3 26.91 4.79 4.21
CA ASN A 3 25.50 4.54 4.53
C ASN A 3 24.70 4.31 3.23
N THR A 4 25.01 3.25 2.49
CA THR A 4 24.39 2.96 1.20
C THR A 4 23.67 1.64 1.22
N LEU A 5 22.50 1.61 0.58
CA LEU A 5 21.74 0.39 0.36
C LEU A 5 22.31 -0.38 -0.84
N ASN A 6 22.22 -1.71 -0.81
CA ASN A 6 22.52 -2.52 -1.99
C ASN A 6 21.35 -2.42 -2.97
N LEU A 7 21.53 -1.65 -4.05
CA LEU A 7 20.49 -1.37 -5.04
C LEU A 7 20.02 -2.61 -5.80
N ASP A 8 20.89 -3.59 -6.04
CA ASP A 8 20.53 -4.82 -6.74
C ASP A 8 19.43 -5.60 -6.01
N THR A 9 19.42 -5.52 -4.67
CA THR A 9 18.37 -6.13 -3.85
C THR A 9 17.00 -5.53 -4.10
N PHE A 10 16.93 -4.25 -4.47
CA PHE A 10 15.67 -3.55 -4.71
C PHE A 10 15.22 -3.66 -6.16
N LYS A 11 16.14 -3.60 -7.12
CA LYS A 11 15.83 -3.61 -8.55
C LYS A 11 14.87 -4.74 -8.94
N THR A 12 15.05 -5.93 -8.38
CA THR A 12 14.21 -7.12 -8.68
C THR A 12 12.79 -7.06 -8.12
N LYS A 13 12.49 -6.07 -7.27
CA LYS A 13 11.18 -5.88 -6.63
C LYS A 13 10.23 -4.96 -7.40
N PHE A 14 10.67 -4.43 -8.52
CA PHE A 14 9.96 -3.47 -9.36
C PHE A 14 9.96 -3.91 -10.80
N THR A 15 8.96 -3.50 -11.58
CA THR A 15 9.07 -3.49 -13.03
C THR A 15 10.15 -2.48 -13.44
N GLN A 16 10.73 -2.62 -14.64
CA GLN A 16 11.85 -1.76 -15.09
C GLN A 16 11.45 -0.28 -15.16
N ASP A 17 10.21 0.03 -15.55
CA ASP A 17 9.69 1.39 -15.64
C ASP A 17 9.57 2.04 -14.25
N TRP A 18 9.08 1.32 -13.24
CA TRP A 18 9.10 1.78 -11.85
C TRP A 18 10.52 1.95 -11.33
N TRP A 19 11.40 0.97 -11.59
CA TRP A 19 12.78 1.07 -11.12
C TRP A 19 13.47 2.33 -11.64
N ASN A 20 13.29 2.67 -12.92
CA ASN A 20 13.88 3.87 -13.53
C ASN A 20 13.44 5.17 -12.83
N LYS A 21 12.24 5.19 -12.24
CA LYS A 21 11.71 6.34 -11.49
C LYS A 21 12.10 6.35 -10.01
N LEU A 22 12.19 5.17 -9.40
CA LEU A 22 12.35 5.03 -7.94
C LEU A 22 13.80 4.79 -7.50
N GLU A 23 14.71 4.35 -8.39
CA GLU A 23 16.10 4.12 -8.06
C GLU A 23 16.76 5.33 -7.36
N PRO A 24 16.52 6.61 -7.77
CA PRO A 24 17.12 7.74 -7.09
C PRO A 24 16.73 7.84 -5.60
N PHE A 25 15.48 7.46 -5.25
CA PHE A 25 15.07 7.43 -3.84
C PHE A 25 15.94 6.48 -3.01
N PHE A 26 16.23 5.28 -3.52
CA PHE A 26 17.02 4.28 -2.80
C PHE A 26 18.49 4.68 -2.58
N LYS A 27 18.95 5.79 -3.20
CA LYS A 27 20.26 6.40 -2.98
C LYS A 27 20.24 7.48 -1.88
N THR A 28 19.06 7.83 -1.35
CA THR A 28 18.90 8.91 -0.36
C THR A 28 19.16 8.42 1.07
N GLN A 29 19.43 9.38 1.97
CA GLN A 29 19.56 9.13 3.39
C GLN A 29 18.23 8.69 4.01
N GLU A 30 17.11 9.18 3.51
CA GLU A 30 15.76 8.80 3.95
C GLU A 30 15.51 7.31 3.72
N ALA A 31 15.85 6.80 2.56
CA ALA A 31 15.74 5.37 2.28
C ALA A 31 16.63 4.56 3.23
N PHE A 32 17.89 4.98 3.42
CA PHE A 32 18.78 4.32 4.37
C PHE A 32 18.20 4.31 5.79
N ASN A 33 17.62 5.40 6.24
CA ASN A 33 17.01 5.52 7.58
C ASN A 33 15.83 4.55 7.74
N ILE A 34 14.92 4.43 6.75
CA ILE A 34 13.82 3.48 6.77
C ILE A 34 14.35 2.06 6.95
N TYR A 35 15.31 1.64 6.12
CA TYR A 35 15.81 0.26 6.17
C TYR A 35 16.65 -0.01 7.41
N SER A 36 17.38 0.97 7.93
CA SER A 36 18.12 0.86 9.18
C SER A 36 17.17 0.65 10.35
N PHE A 37 16.06 1.39 10.40
CA PHE A 37 15.01 1.21 11.40
C PHE A 37 14.41 -0.20 11.34
N LEU A 38 13.98 -0.65 10.15
CA LEU A 38 13.39 -1.97 9.97
C LEU A 38 14.36 -3.09 10.37
N LYS A 39 15.62 -2.96 9.95
CA LYS A 39 16.68 -3.90 10.31
C LYS A 39 16.94 -3.95 11.81
N GLU A 40 16.94 -2.80 12.48
CA GLU A 40 17.13 -2.72 13.94
C GLU A 40 15.95 -3.38 14.67
N LYS A 41 14.71 -3.08 14.27
CA LYS A 41 13.51 -3.72 14.84
C LYS A 41 13.53 -5.23 14.67
N SER A 42 13.88 -5.71 13.49
CA SER A 42 13.99 -7.15 13.21
C SER A 42 15.08 -7.81 14.07
N LYS A 43 16.26 -7.17 14.23
CA LYS A 43 17.32 -7.66 15.14
C LYS A 43 16.89 -7.73 16.60
N LYS A 44 15.97 -6.86 17.02
CA LYS A 44 15.37 -6.86 18.36
C LYS A 44 14.22 -7.87 18.50
N GLY A 45 13.98 -8.71 17.50
CA GLY A 45 12.98 -9.78 17.53
C GLY A 45 11.59 -9.39 17.00
N ALA A 46 11.42 -8.17 16.45
CA ALA A 46 10.15 -7.80 15.83
C ALA A 46 9.94 -8.58 14.52
N THR A 47 8.74 -9.14 14.36
CA THR A 47 8.28 -9.69 13.08
C THR A 47 7.62 -8.57 12.29
N ILE A 48 8.19 -8.21 11.15
CA ILE A 48 7.70 -7.15 10.28
C ILE A 48 6.89 -7.78 9.14
N LEU A 49 5.71 -7.23 8.85
CA LEU A 49 4.79 -7.68 7.81
C LEU A 49 4.56 -6.57 6.77
N PRO A 50 4.35 -6.94 5.50
CA PRO A 50 4.52 -8.26 4.91
C PRO A 50 5.98 -8.72 4.93
N GLU A 51 6.25 -9.94 4.45
CA GLU A 51 7.63 -10.41 4.24
C GLU A 51 8.40 -9.42 3.33
N SER A 52 9.70 -9.28 3.57
CA SER A 52 10.50 -8.24 2.92
C SER A 52 10.55 -8.34 1.39
N ASN A 53 10.34 -9.52 0.82
CA ASN A 53 10.23 -9.74 -0.63
C ASN A 53 8.88 -9.26 -1.19
N LYS A 54 7.87 -9.06 -0.33
CA LYS A 54 6.52 -8.63 -0.68
C LYS A 54 6.24 -7.13 -0.42
N THR A 55 7.18 -6.41 0.21
CA THR A 55 6.98 -4.99 0.56
C THR A 55 6.62 -4.11 -0.64
N TYR A 56 7.07 -4.47 -1.84
CA TYR A 56 6.85 -3.71 -3.09
C TYR A 56 6.04 -4.48 -4.13
N GLU A 57 5.25 -5.46 -3.72
CA GLU A 57 4.51 -6.33 -4.62
C GLU A 57 3.56 -5.55 -5.54
N ALA A 58 2.94 -4.47 -5.05
CA ALA A 58 2.10 -3.60 -5.85
C ALA A 58 2.83 -3.04 -7.09
N PHE A 59 4.10 -2.65 -6.94
CA PHE A 59 4.92 -2.13 -8.04
C PHE A 59 5.45 -3.23 -8.99
N ARG A 60 5.45 -4.47 -8.53
CA ARG A 60 5.82 -5.63 -9.36
C ARG A 60 4.67 -6.08 -10.24
N LEU A 61 3.43 -5.98 -9.76
CA LEU A 61 2.23 -6.43 -10.45
C LEU A 61 1.59 -5.35 -11.32
N CYS A 62 1.59 -4.10 -10.86
CA CYS A 62 1.09 -2.97 -11.63
C CYS A 62 2.25 -2.21 -12.26
N SER A 63 2.45 -2.31 -13.58
CA SER A 63 3.50 -1.55 -14.27
C SER A 63 3.14 -0.06 -14.35
N LEU A 64 4.15 0.81 -14.36
CA LEU A 64 3.91 2.26 -14.44
C LEU A 64 3.24 2.67 -15.76
N LYS A 65 3.56 2.00 -16.86
CA LYS A 65 2.97 2.28 -18.19
C LYS A 65 1.47 1.97 -18.26
N ASP A 66 1.00 1.00 -17.46
CA ASP A 66 -0.41 0.56 -17.45
C ASP A 66 -1.19 1.22 -16.31
N LEU A 67 -0.55 2.05 -15.48
CA LEU A 67 -1.12 2.68 -14.30
C LEU A 67 -2.30 3.60 -14.66
N LYS A 68 -3.44 3.36 -14.03
CA LYS A 68 -4.69 4.14 -14.18
C LYS A 68 -5.20 4.64 -12.83
N ILE A 69 -5.12 3.80 -11.81
CA ILE A 69 -5.69 4.05 -10.48
C ILE A 69 -4.63 3.82 -9.42
N VAL A 70 -4.54 4.72 -8.44
CA VAL A 70 -3.72 4.56 -7.23
C VAL A 70 -4.66 4.50 -6.03
N ALA A 71 -4.92 3.32 -5.53
CA ALA A 71 -5.73 3.11 -4.34
C ALA A 71 -4.82 3.02 -3.10
N ILE A 72 -5.03 3.89 -2.12
CA ILE A 72 -4.20 3.97 -0.93
C ILE A 72 -5.04 3.69 0.30
N LEU A 73 -4.61 2.69 1.08
CA LEU A 73 -5.19 2.32 2.36
C LEU A 73 -4.25 2.67 3.52
N MET A 74 -4.51 2.16 4.70
CA MET A 74 -3.78 2.51 5.92
C MET A 74 -2.41 1.81 6.01
N GLU A 75 -2.43 0.50 6.25
CA GLU A 75 -1.25 -0.35 6.46
C GLU A 75 -1.56 -1.81 6.15
N PRO A 76 -0.55 -2.68 5.99
CA PRO A 76 -0.75 -4.12 5.79
C PRO A 76 -1.46 -4.77 6.98
N TYR A 77 -2.14 -5.90 6.75
CA TYR A 77 -2.66 -6.72 7.84
C TYR A 77 -1.54 -7.08 8.81
N SER A 78 -1.71 -6.73 10.08
CA SER A 78 -0.70 -6.94 11.12
C SER A 78 -0.70 -8.35 11.73
N THR A 79 -1.62 -9.21 11.30
CA THR A 79 -1.85 -10.54 11.87
C THR A 79 -1.33 -11.67 10.97
N MET A 80 -1.20 -12.85 11.55
CA MET A 80 -0.80 -14.08 10.86
C MET A 80 -1.82 -15.19 11.13
N LEU A 81 -2.00 -16.10 10.20
CA LEU A 81 -2.70 -17.37 10.40
C LEU A 81 -1.66 -18.46 10.67
N GLY A 82 -1.50 -18.83 11.93
CA GLY A 82 -0.40 -19.68 12.36
C GLY A 82 0.95 -19.01 12.08
N LYS A 83 1.73 -19.56 11.13
CA LYS A 83 3.03 -19.01 10.70
C LYS A 83 2.96 -18.22 9.38
N VAL A 84 1.78 -18.13 8.77
CA VAL A 84 1.59 -17.49 7.46
C VAL A 84 1.12 -16.06 7.65
N PRO A 85 1.83 -15.03 7.15
CA PRO A 85 1.36 -13.65 7.14
C PRO A 85 0.07 -13.52 6.33
N ILE A 86 -0.90 -12.76 6.82
CA ILE A 86 -2.12 -12.44 6.03
C ILE A 86 -1.74 -11.46 4.92
N ALA A 87 -0.95 -10.43 5.25
CA ALA A 87 -0.47 -9.45 4.28
C ALA A 87 0.41 -10.10 3.21
N ASP A 88 0.06 -9.93 1.95
CA ASP A 88 0.76 -10.46 0.77
C ASP A 88 1.47 -9.38 -0.06
N GLY A 89 1.40 -8.11 0.37
CA GLY A 89 2.09 -6.98 -0.25
C GLY A 89 1.20 -6.03 -1.05
N LEU A 90 -0.03 -6.41 -1.36
CA LEU A 90 -1.06 -5.53 -1.89
C LEU A 90 -1.97 -5.03 -0.77
N ALA A 91 -2.45 -3.80 -0.88
CA ALA A 91 -3.48 -3.32 0.03
C ALA A 91 -4.79 -4.13 -0.14
N LEU A 92 -5.45 -4.47 0.96
CA LEU A 92 -6.64 -5.32 1.07
C LEU A 92 -6.44 -6.80 0.71
N SER A 93 -5.47 -7.15 -0.12
CA SER A 93 -5.25 -8.54 -0.54
C SER A 93 -4.78 -9.42 0.63
N CYS A 94 -5.21 -10.67 0.64
CA CYS A 94 -4.90 -11.66 1.68
C CYS A 94 -4.76 -13.07 1.09
N SER A 95 -4.19 -13.16 -0.11
CA SER A 95 -4.01 -14.39 -0.88
C SER A 95 -3.20 -15.46 -0.17
N ASN A 96 -2.24 -15.07 0.67
CA ASN A 96 -1.38 -16.01 1.41
C ASN A 96 -2.17 -17.01 2.27
N THR A 97 -3.34 -16.63 2.77
CA THR A 97 -4.14 -17.46 3.68
C THR A 97 -5.39 -18.02 3.02
N ASN A 98 -5.68 -17.60 1.80
CA ASN A 98 -6.91 -17.92 1.06
C ASN A 98 -8.18 -17.72 1.90
N LYS A 99 -8.17 -16.74 2.81
CA LYS A 99 -9.27 -16.42 3.71
C LYS A 99 -9.55 -14.93 3.70
N LEU A 100 -10.76 -14.54 3.29
CA LEU A 100 -11.20 -13.16 3.31
C LEU A 100 -11.04 -12.52 4.69
N GLN A 101 -10.51 -11.33 4.71
CA GLN A 101 -10.46 -10.49 5.90
C GLN A 101 -11.67 -9.53 5.91
N PRO A 102 -12.13 -9.09 7.10
CA PRO A 102 -13.35 -8.28 7.20
C PRO A 102 -13.40 -7.04 6.30
N SER A 103 -12.27 -6.35 6.10
CA SER A 103 -12.21 -5.18 5.23
C SER A 103 -12.35 -5.52 3.74
N LEU A 104 -11.80 -6.67 3.32
CA LEU A 104 -11.96 -7.13 1.94
C LEU A 104 -13.34 -7.73 1.69
N ASP A 105 -13.89 -8.47 2.66
CA ASP A 105 -15.27 -8.98 2.60
C ASP A 105 -16.27 -7.83 2.48
N PHE A 106 -16.08 -6.76 3.27
CA PHE A 106 -16.89 -5.56 3.19
C PHE A 106 -16.79 -4.88 1.81
N PHE A 107 -15.56 -4.75 1.29
CA PHE A 107 -15.33 -4.19 -0.04
C PHE A 107 -16.09 -4.98 -1.13
N TRP A 108 -16.01 -6.30 -1.12
CA TRP A 108 -16.72 -7.14 -2.08
C TRP A 108 -18.24 -7.02 -1.97
N LYS A 109 -18.79 -7.00 -0.75
CA LYS A 109 -20.21 -6.79 -0.52
C LYS A 109 -20.70 -5.43 -1.01
N SER A 110 -19.91 -4.40 -0.81
CA SER A 110 -20.21 -3.04 -1.31
C SER A 110 -20.24 -2.98 -2.82
N LEU A 111 -19.32 -3.68 -3.50
CA LEU A 111 -19.34 -3.81 -4.95
C LEU A 111 -20.54 -4.62 -5.44
N GLN A 112 -20.86 -5.73 -4.78
CA GLN A 112 -22.01 -6.59 -5.14
C GLN A 112 -23.33 -5.83 -5.03
N ASN A 113 -23.46 -4.92 -4.06
CA ASN A 113 -24.66 -4.08 -3.93
C ASN A 113 -24.87 -3.13 -5.12
N GLN A 114 -23.80 -2.80 -5.85
CA GLN A 114 -23.85 -1.93 -7.04
C GLN A 114 -23.84 -2.74 -8.35
N PHE A 115 -23.22 -3.91 -8.35
CA PHE A 115 -23.01 -4.77 -9.51
C PHE A 115 -23.42 -6.20 -9.15
N GLU A 116 -24.66 -6.58 -9.46
CA GLU A 116 -25.28 -7.86 -9.06
C GLU A 116 -24.57 -9.10 -9.62
N ASP A 117 -23.80 -8.95 -10.70
CA ASP A 117 -23.03 -10.01 -11.34
C ASP A 117 -21.72 -10.36 -10.61
N ILE A 118 -21.33 -9.57 -9.60
CA ILE A 118 -20.17 -9.89 -8.75
C ILE A 118 -20.55 -10.97 -7.75
N THR A 119 -20.17 -12.22 -8.03
CA THR A 119 -20.49 -13.39 -7.19
C THR A 119 -19.25 -14.00 -6.53
N ASP A 120 -18.07 -13.82 -7.10
CA ASP A 120 -16.82 -14.43 -6.63
C ASP A 120 -16.00 -13.47 -5.76
N PHE A 121 -16.05 -13.69 -4.45
CA PHE A 121 -15.27 -12.93 -3.47
C PHE A 121 -13.91 -13.57 -3.30
N THR A 122 -12.91 -13.10 -4.04
CA THR A 122 -11.55 -13.64 -3.97
C THR A 122 -10.69 -12.90 -2.94
N PRO A 123 -9.85 -13.62 -2.16
CA PRO A 123 -8.83 -13.01 -1.31
C PRO A 123 -7.60 -12.51 -2.09
N ASN A 124 -7.45 -12.90 -3.35
CA ASN A 124 -6.35 -12.50 -4.23
C ASN A 124 -6.76 -11.33 -5.12
N LEU A 125 -6.03 -10.21 -5.04
CA LEU A 125 -6.25 -9.01 -5.83
C LEU A 125 -5.17 -8.77 -6.91
N ASP A 126 -4.32 -9.76 -7.22
CA ASP A 126 -3.28 -9.63 -8.26
C ASP A 126 -3.89 -9.21 -9.59
N TRP A 127 -5.02 -9.81 -9.98
CA TRP A 127 -5.72 -9.50 -11.23
C TRP A 127 -6.22 -8.05 -11.33
N ILE A 128 -6.54 -7.41 -10.18
CA ILE A 128 -6.88 -5.98 -10.14
C ILE A 128 -5.61 -5.15 -10.38
N ALA A 129 -4.51 -5.51 -9.72
CA ALA A 129 -3.22 -4.82 -9.90
C ALA A 129 -2.73 -4.90 -11.35
N GLU A 130 -2.86 -6.05 -11.99
CA GLU A 130 -2.46 -6.29 -13.39
C GLU A 130 -3.30 -5.47 -14.40
N GLN A 131 -4.46 -4.97 -14.01
CA GLN A 131 -5.29 -4.07 -14.83
C GLN A 131 -4.92 -2.59 -14.73
N GLY A 132 -3.88 -2.26 -13.97
CA GLY A 132 -3.38 -0.89 -13.80
C GLY A 132 -3.87 -0.22 -12.53
N VAL A 133 -4.22 -0.99 -11.50
CA VAL A 133 -4.56 -0.48 -10.15
C VAL A 133 -3.40 -0.70 -9.20
N LEU A 134 -2.74 0.36 -8.78
CA LEU A 134 -1.67 0.31 -7.79
C LEU A 134 -2.28 0.26 -6.38
N LEU A 135 -2.35 -0.93 -5.80
CA LEU A 135 -2.94 -1.19 -4.48
C LEU A 135 -1.90 -0.97 -3.37
N LEU A 136 -1.84 0.24 -2.83
CA LEU A 136 -0.84 0.66 -1.84
C LEU A 136 -1.43 0.82 -0.43
N ASN A 137 -0.55 0.77 0.56
CA ASN A 137 -0.80 1.25 1.92
C ASN A 137 0.02 2.50 2.20
N ALA A 138 -0.52 3.43 3.01
CA ALA A 138 0.19 4.64 3.45
C ALA A 138 1.47 4.31 4.23
N SER A 139 1.49 3.18 4.92
CA SER A 139 2.69 2.53 5.45
C SER A 139 2.88 1.17 4.78
N LEU A 140 4.03 0.92 4.14
CA LEU A 140 4.26 -0.34 3.43
C LEU A 140 4.57 -1.53 4.36
N THR A 141 4.79 -1.28 5.64
CA THR A 141 5.08 -2.31 6.62
C THR A 141 4.41 -2.02 7.96
N VAL A 142 4.29 -3.07 8.78
CA VAL A 142 3.74 -3.02 10.14
C VAL A 142 4.42 -4.08 11.00
N ASN A 143 4.54 -3.88 12.32
CA ASN A 143 4.95 -4.95 13.22
C ASN A 143 3.79 -5.91 13.46
N LYS A 144 4.08 -7.20 13.53
CA LYS A 144 3.09 -8.23 13.87
C LYS A 144 2.31 -7.84 15.13
N ASN A 145 0.97 -7.89 15.03
CA ASN A 145 0.01 -7.59 16.09
C ASN A 145 0.11 -6.16 16.70
N GLN A 146 0.72 -5.21 15.99
CA GLN A 146 0.89 -3.83 16.46
C GLN A 146 0.39 -2.84 15.39
N ILE A 147 -0.92 -2.66 15.33
CA ILE A 147 -1.58 -1.70 14.42
C ILE A 147 -0.99 -0.30 14.62
N GLY A 148 -0.69 0.40 13.52
CA GLY A 148 -0.14 1.75 13.54
C GLY A 148 1.35 1.84 13.84
N SER A 149 2.03 0.71 14.10
CA SER A 149 3.42 0.70 14.58
C SER A 149 4.45 1.36 13.66
N HIS A 150 4.15 1.50 12.39
CA HIS A 150 5.00 2.22 11.42
C HIS A 150 4.32 3.47 10.83
N LEU A 151 3.05 3.70 11.15
CA LEU A 151 2.34 4.95 10.84
C LEU A 151 2.66 6.06 11.84
N ASP A 152 3.05 5.68 13.06
CA ASP A 152 3.43 6.62 14.11
C ASP A 152 4.73 6.14 14.78
N VAL A 153 5.85 6.51 14.19
CA VAL A 153 7.18 6.36 14.77
C VAL A 153 7.63 7.75 15.23
N GLU A 154 7.55 8.01 16.53
CA GLU A 154 7.89 9.32 17.12
C GLU A 154 7.11 10.48 16.46
N GLY A 155 5.81 10.29 16.22
CA GLY A 155 4.93 11.29 15.61
C GLY A 155 4.98 11.36 14.07
N LYS A 156 5.66 10.42 13.41
CA LYS A 156 5.82 10.43 11.94
C LYS A 156 5.58 9.04 11.33
N ASN A 157 5.00 9.02 10.14
CA ASN A 157 4.94 7.79 9.36
C ASN A 157 6.34 7.44 8.82
N LEU A 158 6.82 6.24 9.14
CA LEU A 158 8.11 5.71 8.69
C LEU A 158 8.26 5.78 7.16
N TRP A 159 7.17 5.53 6.42
CA TRP A 159 7.16 5.46 4.97
C TRP A 159 6.80 6.79 4.29
N GLU A 160 6.54 7.86 5.05
CA GLU A 160 6.20 9.18 4.49
C GLU A 160 7.26 9.70 3.50
N PRO A 161 8.59 9.57 3.73
CA PRO A 161 9.58 10.00 2.75
C PRO A 161 9.47 9.27 1.41
N PHE A 162 9.17 7.96 1.43
CA PHE A 162 8.95 7.19 0.21
C PHE A 162 7.66 7.63 -0.51
N MET A 163 6.57 7.79 0.21
CA MET A 163 5.28 8.24 -0.36
C MET A 163 5.38 9.66 -0.93
N LYS A 164 6.07 10.56 -0.23
CA LYS A 164 6.37 11.89 -0.74
C LYS A 164 7.12 11.80 -2.06
N TYR A 165 8.22 11.05 -2.12
CA TYR A 165 9.01 10.88 -3.34
C TYR A 165 8.16 10.26 -4.48
N LEU A 166 7.37 9.23 -4.17
CA LEU A 166 6.50 8.58 -5.15
C LEU A 166 5.56 9.58 -5.82
N PHE A 167 4.89 10.43 -5.05
CA PHE A 167 3.86 11.33 -5.60
C PHE A 167 4.42 12.64 -6.12
N SER A 168 5.43 13.23 -5.45
CA SER A 168 5.99 14.53 -5.83
C SER A 168 7.08 14.45 -6.89
N GLU A 169 7.68 13.28 -7.12
CA GLU A 169 8.78 13.10 -8.08
C GLU A 169 8.45 12.03 -9.13
N ALA A 170 8.24 10.77 -8.69
CA ALA A 170 8.08 9.66 -9.63
C ALA A 170 6.81 9.78 -10.48
N LEU A 171 5.69 10.23 -9.89
CA LEU A 171 4.39 10.39 -10.54
C LEU A 171 4.03 11.85 -10.86
N PHE A 172 4.90 12.82 -10.57
CA PHE A 172 4.60 14.25 -10.70
C PHE A 172 4.08 14.65 -12.09
N ASN A 173 4.66 14.08 -13.14
CA ASN A 173 4.29 14.36 -14.53
C ASN A 173 3.21 13.40 -15.09
N ASN A 174 2.69 12.46 -14.29
CA ASN A 174 1.62 11.58 -14.72
C ASN A 174 0.29 12.30 -14.56
N THR A 175 -0.52 12.27 -15.60
CA THR A 175 -1.88 12.88 -15.65
C THR A 175 -2.92 11.84 -16.02
N GLY A 176 -4.19 12.11 -15.72
CA GLY A 176 -5.29 11.18 -15.98
C GLY A 176 -5.41 10.05 -14.96
N LEU A 177 -4.65 10.12 -13.86
CA LEU A 177 -4.72 9.12 -12.79
C LEU A 177 -5.90 9.43 -11.84
N ILE A 178 -6.52 8.37 -11.35
CA ILE A 178 -7.51 8.42 -10.29
C ILE A 178 -6.83 7.96 -8.99
N TYR A 179 -6.81 8.83 -7.98
CA TYR A 179 -6.34 8.50 -6.64
C TYR A 179 -7.54 8.22 -5.74
N ILE A 180 -7.55 7.06 -5.08
CA ILE A 180 -8.59 6.69 -4.10
C ILE A 180 -7.94 6.61 -2.73
N LEU A 181 -8.25 7.59 -1.86
CA LEU A 181 -7.64 7.74 -0.54
C LEU A 181 -8.58 7.22 0.54
N CYS A 182 -8.37 5.97 0.99
CA CYS A 182 -9.22 5.27 1.93
C CYS A 182 -8.78 5.52 3.38
N GLY A 183 -9.47 6.40 4.08
CA GLY A 183 -9.25 6.72 5.49
C GLY A 183 -8.19 7.79 5.74
N LYS A 184 -8.14 8.25 6.98
CA LYS A 184 -7.38 9.45 7.39
C LYS A 184 -5.87 9.38 7.07
N ASP A 185 -5.25 8.20 7.20
CA ASP A 185 -3.80 8.08 6.97
C ASP A 185 -3.46 8.14 5.48
N ALA A 186 -4.30 7.58 4.61
CA ALA A 186 -4.17 7.75 3.17
C ALA A 186 -4.42 9.21 2.75
N GLN A 187 -5.45 9.85 3.30
CA GLN A 187 -5.80 11.24 3.00
C GLN A 187 -4.72 12.25 3.39
N LYS A 188 -3.89 11.96 4.40
CA LYS A 188 -2.72 12.80 4.75
C LYS A 188 -1.69 12.91 3.61
N LEU A 189 -1.72 11.97 2.66
CA LEU A 189 -0.79 11.93 1.52
C LEU A 189 -1.23 12.83 0.35
N GLU A 190 -2.48 13.31 0.34
CA GLU A 190 -3.03 14.20 -0.69
C GLU A 190 -2.13 15.41 -0.96
N LYS A 191 -1.53 15.98 0.09
CA LYS A 191 -0.60 17.12 0.00
C LYS A 191 0.60 16.92 -0.93
N TYR A 192 0.90 15.67 -1.29
CA TYR A 192 2.00 15.30 -2.19
C TYR A 192 1.54 14.98 -3.61
N ILE A 193 0.23 14.79 -3.83
CA ILE A 193 -0.34 14.42 -5.11
C ILE A 193 -0.55 15.68 -5.95
N SER A 194 -0.07 15.66 -7.19
CA SER A 194 -0.35 16.75 -8.13
C SER A 194 -1.84 16.75 -8.51
N PRO A 195 -2.59 17.84 -8.28
CA PRO A 195 -3.98 17.91 -8.68
C PRO A 195 -4.16 18.17 -10.18
N LEU A 196 -3.09 18.49 -10.91
CA LEU A 196 -3.12 18.85 -12.31
C LEU A 196 -3.40 17.63 -13.19
N GLY A 197 -4.63 17.57 -13.74
CA GLY A 197 -5.05 16.48 -14.63
C GLY A 197 -5.26 15.13 -13.96
N ASN A 198 -5.37 15.10 -12.62
CA ASN A 198 -5.66 13.91 -11.83
C ASN A 198 -6.95 14.08 -11.04
N TYR A 199 -7.59 12.96 -10.69
CA TYR A 199 -8.80 12.93 -9.87
C TYR A 199 -8.46 12.37 -8.50
N ILE A 200 -8.93 13.00 -7.43
CA ILE A 200 -8.72 12.54 -6.04
C ILE A 200 -10.08 12.27 -5.41
N LEU A 201 -10.31 11.01 -5.08
CA LEU A 201 -11.49 10.54 -4.37
C LEU A 201 -11.09 10.19 -2.94
N LYS A 202 -11.89 10.60 -1.97
CA LYS A 202 -11.68 10.31 -0.56
C LYS A 202 -12.84 9.49 -0.03
N THR A 203 -12.53 8.47 0.76
CA THR A 203 -13.53 7.64 1.39
C THR A 203 -13.07 7.16 2.76
N GLN A 204 -13.99 6.61 3.54
CA GLN A 204 -13.66 5.97 4.80
C GLN A 204 -12.84 4.68 4.54
N HIS A 205 -12.03 4.28 5.52
CA HIS A 205 -11.33 3.01 5.40
C HIS A 205 -12.32 1.84 5.50
N PRO A 206 -12.25 0.81 4.63
CA PRO A 206 -13.20 -0.32 4.63
C PRO A 206 -13.34 -1.01 5.98
N SER A 207 -12.25 -1.15 6.76
CA SER A 207 -12.33 -1.74 8.10
C SER A 207 -13.10 -0.89 9.12
N PHE A 208 -13.16 0.42 8.92
CA PHE A 208 -13.97 1.30 9.76
C PHE A 208 -15.45 1.20 9.37
N ALA A 209 -15.73 1.23 8.09
CA ALA A 209 -17.09 1.07 7.56
C ALA A 209 -17.67 -0.30 7.95
N ALA A 210 -16.91 -1.38 7.82
CA ALA A 210 -17.32 -2.73 8.23
C ALA A 210 -17.67 -2.83 9.73
N ARG A 211 -16.92 -2.14 10.61
CA ARG A 211 -17.19 -2.16 12.06
C ARG A 211 -18.42 -1.34 12.45
N ASN A 212 -18.71 -0.29 11.72
CA ASN A 212 -19.82 0.61 12.03
C ASN A 212 -21.11 0.22 11.29
N GLN A 213 -21.12 -0.90 10.55
CA GLN A 213 -22.24 -1.33 9.72
C GLN A 213 -22.77 -0.18 8.83
N ASN A 214 -21.83 0.60 8.30
CA ASN A 214 -22.17 1.71 7.42
C ASN A 214 -22.42 1.13 6.03
N ASP A 215 -23.70 0.92 5.70
CA ASP A 215 -24.15 0.37 4.40
C ASP A 215 -23.87 1.34 3.24
N ASP A 216 -23.66 2.63 3.55
CA ASP A 216 -23.31 3.68 2.59
C ASP A 216 -21.80 3.94 2.60
N TRP A 217 -21.01 2.96 2.17
CA TRP A 217 -19.59 3.19 1.89
C TRP A 217 -19.46 3.84 0.53
N ASN A 218 -19.81 5.13 0.49
CA ASN A 218 -19.66 5.95 -0.69
C ASN A 218 -18.33 6.71 -0.62
N ALA A 219 -17.73 6.97 -1.77
CA ALA A 219 -16.75 8.03 -1.88
C ALA A 219 -17.44 9.32 -1.42
N ASP A 220 -16.83 10.06 -0.51
CA ASP A 220 -17.38 11.33 -0.10
C ASP A 220 -17.57 12.22 -1.33
N GLU A 221 -18.72 12.84 -1.42
CA GLU A 221 -19.11 13.79 -2.47
C GLU A 221 -18.14 14.98 -2.58
#